data_c00f7cb0e7ea74ad7a67dd1a602cfaed
#
_entry.id   c00f7cb0e7ea74ad7a67dd1a602cfaed
#
_cell.length_a   1.000
_cell.length_b   1.000
_cell.length_c   1.000
_cell.angle_alpha   90.00
_cell.angle_beta   90.00
_cell.angle_gamma   90.00
#
_symmetry.space_group_name_H-M   'P 1'
#
loop_
_entity.id
_entity.type
_entity.pdbx_description
1 polymer ?
#
loop_
_entity_poly.entity_id
_entity_poly.type
_entity_poly.pdbx_seq_one_letter_code
_entity_poly.pdbx_strand_id
1 'polypeptide(L)'
;LGCEGPMARTVEDTARLLSVQAGFDGRVPLSSPHALPAPDDLRIEGEVRGLRIGWLGSIWSDLPLEPGVLALGESALATFRALGCEVEPCTLDVPRAHNWSAWLRLRQLLVGGKLGAYMNTPALVEQLKPEARWEIEQSRHLDAASLFQASVWRSNVYRAFLALFERFDFVLAPTAQVFPFDAELHWPAQVAGVPSDTYHRWMEIVTPFTLAGLPTLNVRAGFGEAGLPMGLQLAGPI
;
A
#
# COMPACT_ATOMS: atom_id res chain seq x y z
N LEU A 1 11.75 0.88 0.63
CA LEU A 1 11.15 -0.13 1.48
C LEU A 1 10.35 -1.08 0.62
N GLY A 2 10.70 -2.33 0.65
CA GLY A 2 9.91 -3.39 0.05
C GLY A 2 9.73 -4.45 1.14
N CYS A 3 8.49 -4.70 1.52
CA CYS A 3 8.12 -5.83 2.36
C CYS A 3 7.29 -6.79 1.51
N GLU A 4 7.64 -8.05 1.53
CA GLU A 4 6.85 -9.10 0.94
C GLU A 4 5.91 -9.63 2.01
N GLY A 5 4.63 -9.76 1.66
CA GLY A 5 3.60 -10.25 2.56
C GLY A 5 2.85 -11.43 1.95
N PRO A 6 2.27 -12.29 2.78
CA PRO A 6 1.48 -13.41 2.32
C PRO A 6 0.17 -12.95 1.69
N MET A 7 -0.34 -13.76 0.76
CA MET A 7 -1.66 -13.60 0.16
C MET A 7 -2.37 -14.94 0.17
N ALA A 8 -3.58 -14.97 0.73
CA ALA A 8 -4.39 -16.18 0.82
C ALA A 8 -5.90 -15.86 0.68
N ARG A 9 -6.73 -16.88 0.62
CA ARG A 9 -8.19 -16.71 0.49
C ARG A 9 -8.89 -16.40 1.80
N THR A 10 -8.23 -16.67 2.93
CA THR A 10 -8.74 -16.40 4.29
C THR A 10 -7.73 -15.62 5.11
N VAL A 11 -8.19 -14.89 6.10
CA VAL A 11 -7.31 -14.20 7.07
C VAL A 11 -6.48 -15.21 7.85
N GLU A 12 -7.07 -16.36 8.18
CA GLU A 12 -6.43 -17.45 8.90
C GLU A 12 -5.22 -18.02 8.14
N ASP A 13 -5.39 -18.34 6.86
CA ASP A 13 -4.29 -18.83 6.02
C ASP A 13 -3.23 -17.74 5.82
N THR A 14 -3.64 -16.48 5.68
CA THR A 14 -2.71 -15.34 5.60
C THR A 14 -1.88 -15.23 6.88
N ALA A 15 -2.50 -15.32 8.04
CA ALA A 15 -1.83 -15.26 9.33
C ALA A 15 -0.87 -16.44 9.53
N ARG A 16 -1.29 -17.66 9.16
CA ARG A 16 -0.43 -18.86 9.20
C ARG A 16 0.80 -18.72 8.32
N LEU A 17 0.61 -18.25 7.09
CA LEU A 17 1.75 -18.06 6.17
C LEU A 17 2.67 -16.94 6.67
N LEU A 18 2.12 -15.85 7.22
CA LEU A 18 2.90 -14.77 7.81
C LEU A 18 3.75 -15.27 8.98
N SER A 19 3.19 -16.10 9.87
CA SER A 19 3.93 -16.64 11.02
C SER A 19 5.11 -17.54 10.62
N VAL A 20 5.05 -18.16 9.44
CA VAL A 20 6.16 -18.95 8.88
C VAL A 20 7.23 -18.06 8.24
N GLN A 21 6.80 -16.95 7.62
CA GLN A 21 7.72 -16.04 6.90
C GLN A 21 8.38 -15.02 7.84
N ALA A 22 7.67 -14.58 8.89
CA ALA A 22 8.15 -13.58 9.83
C ALA A 22 9.06 -14.24 10.89
N GLY A 23 10.07 -13.48 11.32
CA GLY A 23 10.96 -13.92 12.39
C GLY A 23 12.25 -13.12 12.40
N PHE A 24 13.01 -13.29 13.47
CA PHE A 24 14.30 -12.63 13.58
C PHE A 24 15.35 -13.31 12.70
N ASP A 25 16.02 -12.50 11.88
CA ASP A 25 17.21 -12.92 11.13
C ASP A 25 18.38 -12.00 11.49
N GLY A 26 19.35 -12.53 12.24
CA GLY A 26 20.53 -11.78 12.69
C GLY A 26 21.44 -11.26 11.56
N ARG A 27 21.21 -11.69 10.31
CA ARG A 27 21.90 -11.18 9.12
C ARG A 27 21.28 -9.89 8.58
N VAL A 28 20.09 -9.53 9.05
CA VAL A 28 19.35 -8.34 8.62
C VAL A 28 19.34 -7.31 9.73
N PRO A 29 20.03 -6.16 9.57
CA PRO A 29 20.23 -5.17 10.65
C PRO A 29 18.93 -4.62 11.27
N LEU A 30 17.85 -4.57 10.49
CA LEU A 30 16.53 -4.06 10.92
C LEU A 30 15.51 -5.18 11.17
N SER A 31 15.96 -6.42 11.32
CA SER A 31 15.08 -7.53 11.65
C SER A 31 14.48 -7.33 13.04
N SER A 32 13.14 -7.43 13.14
CA SER A 32 12.45 -7.29 14.40
C SER A 32 12.72 -8.50 15.31
N PRO A 33 13.04 -8.28 16.59
CA PRO A 33 13.17 -9.39 17.56
C PRO A 33 11.80 -9.96 17.95
N HIS A 34 10.70 -9.32 17.59
CA HIS A 34 9.36 -9.83 17.93
C HIS A 34 9.01 -11.01 17.04
N ALA A 35 8.87 -12.17 17.65
CA ALA A 35 8.37 -13.36 16.99
C ALA A 35 6.83 -13.33 16.97
N LEU A 36 6.25 -13.74 15.84
CA LEU A 36 4.82 -14.07 15.82
C LEU A 36 4.61 -15.43 16.52
N PRO A 37 3.40 -15.68 17.06
CA PRO A 37 3.04 -16.99 17.54
C PRO A 37 3.26 -18.06 16.48
N ALA A 38 3.55 -19.29 16.91
CA ALA A 38 3.62 -20.42 15.98
C ALA A 38 2.26 -20.60 15.26
N PRO A 39 2.23 -21.18 14.03
CA PRO A 39 0.99 -21.32 13.27
C PRO A 39 -0.17 -21.96 14.01
N ASP A 40 0.12 -22.93 14.87
CA ASP A 40 -0.89 -23.64 15.67
C ASP A 40 -1.35 -22.86 16.91
N ASP A 41 -0.58 -21.86 17.32
CA ASP A 41 -0.87 -20.99 18.49
C ASP A 41 -1.55 -19.68 18.08
N LEU A 42 -1.67 -19.41 16.78
CA LEU A 42 -2.32 -18.20 16.29
C LEU A 42 -3.79 -18.15 16.71
N ARG A 43 -4.18 -17.02 17.28
CA ARG A 43 -5.58 -16.69 17.59
C ARG A 43 -5.93 -15.47 16.78
N ILE A 44 -6.88 -15.63 15.87
CA ILE A 44 -7.45 -14.56 15.02
C ILE A 44 -8.85 -14.15 15.51
N GLU A 45 -9.32 -14.79 16.55
CA GLU A 45 -10.57 -14.43 17.23
C GLU A 45 -10.30 -13.32 18.24
N GLY A 46 -11.14 -12.31 18.23
CA GLY A 46 -11.04 -11.19 19.16
C GLY A 46 -12.29 -10.34 19.17
N GLU A 47 -12.49 -9.61 20.27
CA GLU A 47 -13.56 -8.62 20.35
C GLU A 47 -13.15 -7.37 19.57
N VAL A 48 -13.98 -7.00 18.60
CA VAL A 48 -13.75 -5.80 17.75
C VAL A 48 -14.72 -4.67 18.10
N ARG A 49 -15.69 -4.93 18.96
CA ARG A 49 -16.67 -3.94 19.42
C ARG A 49 -15.96 -2.76 20.10
N GLY A 50 -16.35 -1.55 19.71
CA GLY A 50 -15.77 -0.32 20.24
C GLY A 50 -14.43 0.07 19.63
N LEU A 51 -13.86 -0.72 18.71
CA LEU A 51 -12.69 -0.28 17.95
C LEU A 51 -13.03 0.93 17.09
N ARG A 52 -12.19 1.95 17.14
CA ARG A 52 -12.34 3.20 16.39
C ARG A 52 -11.59 3.09 15.07
N ILE A 53 -12.32 3.25 13.99
CA ILE A 53 -11.80 3.11 12.62
C ILE A 53 -11.94 4.43 11.88
N GLY A 54 -10.81 4.98 11.44
CA GLY A 54 -10.76 6.17 10.60
C GLY A 54 -10.94 5.84 9.12
N TRP A 55 -11.98 6.38 8.48
CA TRP A 55 -12.18 6.23 7.04
C TRP A 55 -11.53 7.40 6.28
N LEU A 56 -10.49 7.12 5.51
CA LEU A 56 -9.73 8.09 4.73
C LEU A 56 -10.36 8.41 3.36
N GLY A 57 -11.38 7.64 2.93
CA GLY A 57 -11.99 7.84 1.62
C GLY A 57 -10.96 7.74 0.49
N SER A 58 -10.93 8.75 -0.38
CA SER A 58 -9.95 8.87 -1.45
C SER A 58 -8.56 9.31 -0.98
N ILE A 59 -8.37 9.57 0.32
CA ILE A 59 -7.18 10.17 0.96
C ILE A 59 -7.02 11.65 0.57
N TRP A 60 -6.99 11.96 -0.72
CA TRP A 60 -6.92 13.31 -1.28
C TRP A 60 -8.13 13.56 -2.19
N SER A 61 -8.73 14.72 -2.08
CA SER A 61 -9.92 15.08 -2.86
C SER A 61 -9.70 15.15 -4.37
N ASP A 62 -8.44 15.34 -4.79
CA ASP A 62 -8.01 15.40 -6.19
C ASP A 62 -7.45 14.06 -6.72
N LEU A 63 -7.46 13.00 -5.91
CA LEU A 63 -7.02 11.68 -6.37
C LEU A 63 -8.10 11.06 -7.28
N PRO A 64 -7.80 10.77 -8.55
CA PRO A 64 -8.77 10.15 -9.44
C PRO A 64 -9.05 8.71 -8.99
N LEU A 65 -10.33 8.36 -8.91
CA LEU A 65 -10.83 7.02 -8.61
C LEU A 65 -11.83 6.60 -9.68
N GLU A 66 -11.74 5.37 -10.14
CA GLU A 66 -12.73 4.80 -11.05
C GLU A 66 -14.13 4.85 -10.41
N PRO A 67 -15.18 5.19 -11.20
CA PRO A 67 -16.55 5.21 -10.68
C PRO A 67 -16.91 3.91 -9.96
N GLY A 68 -17.53 4.03 -8.78
CA GLY A 68 -17.94 2.89 -7.96
C GLY A 68 -16.91 2.46 -6.90
N VAL A 69 -15.62 2.75 -7.04
CA VAL A 69 -14.59 2.36 -6.05
C VAL A 69 -14.89 2.92 -4.68
N LEU A 70 -15.13 4.23 -4.59
CA LEU A 70 -15.39 4.88 -3.30
C LEU A 70 -16.73 4.43 -2.71
N ALA A 71 -17.79 4.38 -3.53
CA ALA A 71 -19.11 3.96 -3.10
C ALA A 71 -19.13 2.51 -2.57
N LEU A 72 -18.38 1.61 -3.20
CA LEU A 72 -18.25 0.24 -2.72
C LEU A 72 -17.47 0.20 -1.39
N GLY A 73 -16.42 0.99 -1.25
CA GLY A 73 -15.70 1.14 0.02
C GLY A 73 -16.62 1.63 1.14
N GLU A 74 -17.38 2.70 0.91
CA GLU A 74 -18.34 3.24 1.87
C GLU A 74 -19.43 2.23 2.25
N SER A 75 -19.92 1.46 1.28
CA SER A 75 -20.88 0.38 1.55
C SER A 75 -20.29 -0.68 2.48
N ALA A 76 -19.02 -1.04 2.29
CA ALA A 76 -18.34 -2.04 3.12
C ALA A 76 -18.17 -1.59 4.58
N LEU A 77 -18.18 -0.27 4.87
CA LEU A 77 -18.12 0.25 6.25
C LEU A 77 -19.32 -0.23 7.10
N ALA A 78 -20.44 -0.59 6.48
CA ALA A 78 -21.59 -1.14 7.19
C ALA A 78 -21.24 -2.43 7.93
N THR A 79 -20.34 -3.26 7.39
CA THR A 79 -19.88 -4.48 8.05
C THR A 79 -19.13 -4.17 9.34
N PHE A 80 -18.24 -3.19 9.33
CA PHE A 80 -17.50 -2.78 10.54
C PHE A 80 -18.46 -2.24 11.62
N ARG A 81 -19.44 -1.42 11.22
CA ARG A 81 -20.46 -0.91 12.14
C ARG A 81 -21.34 -2.03 12.70
N ALA A 82 -21.73 -3.02 11.88
CA ALA A 82 -22.50 -4.18 12.33
C ALA A 82 -21.74 -5.05 13.34
N LEU A 83 -20.40 -5.09 13.24
CA LEU A 83 -19.52 -5.73 14.22
C LEU A 83 -19.33 -4.91 15.50
N GLY A 84 -19.88 -3.69 15.55
CA GLY A 84 -19.81 -2.80 16.72
C GLY A 84 -18.62 -1.87 16.74
N CYS A 85 -17.89 -1.74 15.61
CA CYS A 85 -16.84 -0.72 15.48
C CYS A 85 -17.42 0.68 15.31
N GLU A 86 -16.71 1.67 15.79
CA GLU A 86 -17.00 3.10 15.58
C GLU A 86 -16.23 3.56 14.33
N VAL A 87 -16.96 3.91 13.26
CA VAL A 87 -16.36 4.31 11.98
C VAL A 87 -16.64 5.78 11.71
N GLU A 88 -15.58 6.57 11.66
CA GLU A 88 -15.63 8.01 11.41
C GLU A 88 -14.77 8.41 10.21
N PRO A 89 -15.17 9.45 9.45
CA PRO A 89 -14.29 10.01 8.43
C PRO A 89 -13.08 10.69 9.07
N CYS A 90 -11.93 10.56 8.40
CA CYS A 90 -10.70 11.25 8.79
C CYS A 90 -9.90 11.70 7.56
N THR A 91 -8.90 12.53 7.79
CA THR A 91 -8.03 13.07 6.74
C THR A 91 -6.57 12.82 7.09
N LEU A 92 -5.77 12.47 6.11
CA LEU A 92 -4.33 12.36 6.25
C LEU A 92 -3.70 13.72 5.87
N ASP A 93 -3.11 14.41 6.83
CA ASP A 93 -2.48 15.72 6.62
C ASP A 93 -1.09 15.59 5.96
N VAL A 94 -1.11 15.21 4.69
CA VAL A 94 0.08 15.08 3.84
C VAL A 94 -0.26 15.59 2.44
N PRO A 95 0.49 16.56 1.88
CA PRO A 95 0.29 17.00 0.52
C PRO A 95 0.56 15.87 -0.49
N ARG A 96 -0.42 15.59 -1.37
CA ARG A 96 -0.36 14.51 -2.37
C ARG A 96 0.93 14.55 -3.21
N ALA A 97 1.29 15.74 -3.72
CA ALA A 97 2.48 15.90 -4.56
C ALA A 97 3.78 15.51 -3.84
N HIS A 98 3.91 15.84 -2.55
CA HIS A 98 5.07 15.48 -1.76
C HIS A 98 5.13 13.99 -1.45
N ASN A 99 3.97 13.39 -1.11
CA ASN A 99 3.86 11.94 -0.91
C ASN A 99 4.28 11.19 -2.18
N TRP A 100 3.71 11.58 -3.33
CA TRP A 100 4.02 10.96 -4.62
C TRP A 100 5.50 11.08 -4.98
N SER A 101 6.06 12.29 -4.90
CA SER A 101 7.46 12.53 -5.22
C SER A 101 8.42 11.72 -4.33
N ALA A 102 8.13 11.65 -3.03
CA ALA A 102 8.96 10.88 -2.09
C ALA A 102 8.88 9.38 -2.39
N TRP A 103 7.67 8.85 -2.60
CA TRP A 103 7.47 7.46 -2.92
C TRP A 103 8.20 7.07 -4.21
N LEU A 104 8.02 7.85 -5.28
CA LEU A 104 8.60 7.56 -6.58
C LEU A 104 10.14 7.53 -6.53
N ARG A 105 10.78 8.51 -5.88
CA ARG A 105 12.23 8.56 -5.75
C ARG A 105 12.79 7.39 -4.94
N LEU A 106 12.17 7.05 -3.81
CA LEU A 106 12.61 5.91 -3.00
C LEU A 106 12.40 4.58 -3.73
N ARG A 107 11.34 4.46 -4.53
CA ARG A 107 11.11 3.30 -5.38
C ARG A 107 12.17 3.21 -6.49
N GLN A 108 12.44 4.29 -7.19
CA GLN A 108 13.48 4.35 -8.24
C GLN A 108 14.86 3.98 -7.69
N LEU A 109 15.21 4.47 -6.50
CA LEU A 109 16.44 4.05 -5.81
C LEU A 109 16.46 2.54 -5.56
N LEU A 110 15.35 1.98 -5.07
CA LEU A 110 15.24 0.56 -4.75
C LEU A 110 15.35 -0.32 -6.01
N VAL A 111 14.60 0.02 -7.06
CA VAL A 111 14.58 -0.74 -8.31
C VAL A 111 15.91 -0.60 -9.04
N GLY A 112 16.46 0.62 -9.14
CA GLY A 112 17.76 0.87 -9.73
C GLY A 112 18.88 0.13 -9.02
N GLY A 113 18.86 0.08 -7.68
CA GLY A 113 19.83 -0.66 -6.88
C GLY A 113 19.73 -2.18 -7.07
N LYS A 114 18.50 -2.72 -7.17
CA LYS A 114 18.28 -4.17 -7.33
C LYS A 114 18.51 -4.67 -8.76
N LEU A 115 18.04 -3.91 -9.75
CA LEU A 115 18.00 -4.37 -11.14
C LEU A 115 19.00 -3.67 -12.06
N GLY A 116 19.66 -2.61 -11.61
CA GLY A 116 20.56 -1.80 -12.44
C GLY A 116 21.70 -2.58 -13.09
N ALA A 117 22.19 -3.63 -12.42
CA ALA A 117 23.26 -4.49 -12.96
C ALA A 117 22.84 -5.23 -14.24
N TYR A 118 21.54 -5.53 -14.41
CA TYR A 118 21.03 -6.21 -15.62
C TYR A 118 21.16 -5.37 -16.89
N MET A 119 21.21 -4.04 -16.74
CA MET A 119 21.41 -3.12 -17.88
C MET A 119 22.79 -3.26 -18.54
N ASN A 120 23.73 -3.95 -17.90
CA ASN A 120 25.07 -4.19 -18.45
C ASN A 120 25.16 -5.41 -19.38
N THR A 121 24.07 -6.18 -19.50
CA THR A 121 24.01 -7.41 -20.29
C THR A 121 22.87 -7.30 -21.32
N PRO A 122 23.15 -7.10 -22.62
CA PRO A 122 22.13 -6.87 -23.64
C PRO A 122 21.00 -7.92 -23.64
N ALA A 123 21.33 -9.21 -23.51
CA ALA A 123 20.33 -10.28 -23.47
C ALA A 123 19.41 -10.23 -22.24
N LEU A 124 19.84 -9.63 -21.12
CA LEU A 124 19.00 -9.43 -19.96
C LEU A 124 18.15 -8.17 -20.08
N VAL A 125 18.67 -7.14 -20.73
CA VAL A 125 17.90 -5.92 -21.01
C VAL A 125 16.64 -6.24 -21.81
N GLU A 126 16.73 -7.11 -22.81
CA GLU A 126 15.58 -7.51 -23.63
C GLU A 126 14.48 -8.21 -22.84
N GLN A 127 14.83 -8.88 -21.75
CA GLN A 127 13.90 -9.57 -20.85
C GLN A 127 13.25 -8.65 -19.80
N LEU A 128 13.81 -7.47 -19.59
CA LEU A 128 13.21 -6.49 -18.66
C LEU A 128 11.96 -5.87 -19.26
N LYS A 129 10.89 -5.80 -18.49
CA LYS A 129 9.69 -5.03 -18.84
C LYS A 129 10.05 -3.55 -19.07
N PRO A 130 9.36 -2.85 -19.97
CA PRO A 130 9.60 -1.42 -20.23
C PRO A 130 9.57 -0.58 -18.95
N GLU A 131 8.67 -0.87 -18.02
CA GLU A 131 8.51 -0.17 -16.75
C GLU A 131 9.77 -0.33 -15.87
N ALA A 132 10.33 -1.53 -15.82
CA ALA A 132 11.54 -1.79 -15.05
C ALA A 132 12.75 -1.05 -15.64
N ARG A 133 12.87 -1.00 -16.97
CA ARG A 133 13.91 -0.22 -17.65
C ARG A 133 13.76 1.27 -17.34
N TRP A 134 12.55 1.80 -17.42
CA TRP A 134 12.25 3.19 -17.09
C TRP A 134 12.66 3.52 -15.65
N GLU A 135 12.29 2.67 -14.67
CA GLU A 135 12.68 2.85 -13.26
C GLU A 135 14.21 2.88 -13.07
N ILE A 136 14.93 1.98 -13.74
CA ILE A 136 16.40 1.94 -13.67
C ILE A 136 16.99 3.20 -14.30
N GLU A 137 16.48 3.66 -15.42
CA GLU A 137 16.95 4.89 -16.07
C GLU A 137 16.70 6.11 -15.20
N GLN A 138 15.50 6.24 -14.63
CA GLN A 138 15.17 7.34 -13.72
C GLN A 138 16.02 7.32 -12.46
N SER A 139 16.40 6.16 -11.95
CA SER A 139 17.27 6.05 -10.77
C SER A 139 18.65 6.71 -10.96
N ARG A 140 19.13 6.78 -12.20
CA ARG A 140 20.42 7.41 -12.55
C ARG A 140 20.41 8.93 -12.43
N HIS A 141 19.23 9.53 -12.37
CA HIS A 141 19.03 10.98 -12.23
C HIS A 141 18.79 11.40 -10.77
N LEU A 142 18.78 10.44 -9.84
CA LEU A 142 18.63 10.72 -8.42
C LEU A 142 19.92 11.31 -7.86
N ASP A 143 19.80 12.41 -7.12
CA ASP A 143 20.87 13.01 -6.35
C ASP A 143 20.67 12.83 -4.84
N ALA A 144 21.72 13.07 -4.06
CA ALA A 144 21.68 12.91 -2.61
C ALA A 144 20.69 13.87 -1.93
N ALA A 145 20.51 15.08 -2.44
CA ALA A 145 19.60 16.06 -1.87
C ALA A 145 18.14 15.63 -2.06
N SER A 146 17.79 15.16 -3.25
CA SER A 146 16.45 14.67 -3.55
C SER A 146 16.08 13.43 -2.75
N LEU A 147 17.03 12.51 -2.53
CA LEU A 147 16.84 11.33 -1.69
C LEU A 147 16.70 11.68 -0.22
N PHE A 148 17.50 12.63 0.27
CA PHE A 148 17.35 13.13 1.64
C PHE A 148 15.97 13.76 1.84
N GLN A 149 15.52 14.60 0.91
CA GLN A 149 14.20 15.21 0.96
C GLN A 149 13.07 14.17 0.91
N ALA A 150 13.21 13.13 0.10
CA ALA A 150 12.26 12.01 0.07
C ALA A 150 12.19 11.28 1.43
N SER A 151 13.33 11.11 2.11
CA SER A 151 13.39 10.54 3.46
C SER A 151 12.73 11.44 4.51
N VAL A 152 12.88 12.76 4.40
CA VAL A 152 12.18 13.73 5.28
C VAL A 152 10.67 13.62 5.09
N TRP A 153 10.18 13.60 3.84
CA TRP A 153 8.76 13.44 3.57
C TRP A 153 8.21 12.11 4.04
N ARG A 154 8.97 11.02 3.88
CA ARG A 154 8.60 9.72 4.45
C ARG A 154 8.36 9.81 5.96
N SER A 155 9.24 10.50 6.69
CA SER A 155 9.09 10.71 8.13
C SER A 155 7.86 11.56 8.47
N ASN A 156 7.54 12.55 7.63
CA ASN A 156 6.34 13.37 7.82
C ASN A 156 5.06 12.55 7.58
N VAL A 157 5.03 11.70 6.55
CA VAL A 157 3.90 10.78 6.31
C VAL A 157 3.69 9.85 7.51
N TYR A 158 4.76 9.28 8.06
CA TYR A 158 4.68 8.45 9.26
C TYR A 158 4.08 9.20 10.46
N ARG A 159 4.55 10.43 10.73
CA ARG A 159 4.02 11.27 11.81
C ARG A 159 2.54 11.62 11.60
N ALA A 160 2.11 11.86 10.36
CA ALA A 160 0.71 12.11 10.06
C ALA A 160 -0.18 10.90 10.41
N PHE A 161 0.29 9.68 10.15
CA PHE A 161 -0.40 8.47 10.60
C PHE A 161 -0.38 8.31 12.11
N LEU A 162 0.73 8.61 12.79
CA LEU A 162 0.77 8.58 14.27
C LEU A 162 -0.30 9.51 14.88
N ALA A 163 -0.47 10.71 14.34
CA ALA A 163 -1.53 11.62 14.80
C ALA A 163 -2.94 11.05 14.58
N LEU A 164 -3.18 10.26 13.53
CA LEU A 164 -4.43 9.54 13.36
C LEU A 164 -4.60 8.42 14.39
N PHE A 165 -3.56 7.68 14.71
CA PHE A 165 -3.61 6.60 15.69
C PHE A 165 -3.76 7.07 17.15
N GLU A 166 -3.61 8.36 17.46
CA GLU A 166 -4.05 8.91 18.74
C GLU A 166 -5.59 8.86 18.90
N ARG A 167 -6.32 8.86 17.76
CA ARG A 167 -7.78 8.88 17.73
C ARG A 167 -8.41 7.57 17.29
N PHE A 168 -7.72 6.81 16.42
CA PHE A 168 -8.22 5.61 15.78
C PHE A 168 -7.30 4.43 16.09
N ASP A 169 -7.89 3.26 16.24
CA ASP A 169 -7.15 2.02 16.41
C ASP A 169 -6.68 1.49 15.05
N PHE A 170 -7.45 1.76 13.99
CA PHE A 170 -7.11 1.45 12.60
C PHE A 170 -7.57 2.57 11.66
N VAL A 171 -6.97 2.61 10.48
CA VAL A 171 -7.44 3.44 9.36
C VAL A 171 -7.75 2.59 8.14
N LEU A 172 -8.75 3.01 7.34
CA LEU A 172 -9.21 2.34 6.13
C LEU A 172 -9.14 3.26 4.92
N ALA A 173 -8.76 2.71 3.78
CA ALA A 173 -8.90 3.31 2.45
C ALA A 173 -9.12 2.22 1.39
N PRO A 174 -9.59 2.53 0.18
CA PRO A 174 -9.59 1.58 -0.92
C PRO A 174 -8.17 1.05 -1.23
N THR A 175 -8.07 -0.19 -1.68
CA THR A 175 -6.76 -0.81 -1.99
C THR A 175 -6.22 -0.38 -3.35
N ALA A 176 -7.07 0.04 -4.28
CA ALA A 176 -6.69 0.53 -5.60
C ALA A 176 -7.63 1.64 -6.06
N GLN A 177 -7.19 2.40 -7.04
CA GLN A 177 -7.99 3.46 -7.65
C GLN A 177 -8.88 2.95 -8.79
N VAL A 178 -8.65 1.73 -9.26
CA VAL A 178 -9.34 1.09 -10.37
C VAL A 178 -9.78 -0.31 -9.99
N PHE A 179 -10.84 -0.79 -10.60
CA PHE A 179 -11.17 -2.22 -10.59
C PHE A 179 -10.13 -3.02 -11.39
N PRO A 180 -10.10 -4.37 -11.23
CA PRO A 180 -9.26 -5.21 -12.08
C PRO A 180 -9.49 -4.89 -13.56
N PHE A 181 -8.39 -4.68 -14.29
CA PHE A 181 -8.38 -4.40 -15.72
C PHE A 181 -7.84 -5.60 -16.51
N ASP A 182 -7.93 -5.54 -17.84
CA ASP A 182 -7.49 -6.62 -18.73
C ASP A 182 -6.03 -6.99 -18.45
N ALA A 183 -5.76 -8.29 -18.31
CA ALA A 183 -4.43 -8.83 -18.02
C ALA A 183 -3.40 -8.56 -19.13
N GLU A 184 -3.85 -8.31 -20.36
CA GLU A 184 -2.99 -7.94 -21.48
C GLU A 184 -2.53 -6.47 -21.43
N LEU A 185 -3.15 -5.64 -20.61
CA LEU A 185 -2.72 -4.27 -20.38
C LEU A 185 -1.58 -4.21 -19.37
N HIS A 186 -0.51 -3.52 -19.71
CA HIS A 186 0.58 -3.27 -18.76
C HIS A 186 0.11 -2.43 -17.56
N TRP A 187 -0.66 -1.37 -17.84
CA TRP A 187 -1.34 -0.53 -16.86
C TRP A 187 -2.43 0.31 -17.52
N PRO A 188 -3.40 0.85 -16.75
CA PRO A 188 -4.39 1.76 -17.28
C PRO A 188 -3.74 3.08 -17.76
N ALA A 189 -3.98 3.46 -19.02
CA ALA A 189 -3.47 4.71 -19.57
C ALA A 189 -4.04 5.96 -18.88
N GLN A 190 -5.17 5.80 -18.20
CA GLN A 190 -5.83 6.85 -17.43
C GLN A 190 -6.63 6.25 -16.26
N VAL A 191 -6.89 7.07 -15.25
CA VAL A 191 -7.80 6.76 -14.14
C VAL A 191 -8.90 7.81 -14.11
N ALA A 192 -10.14 7.42 -14.26
CA ALA A 192 -11.30 8.34 -14.29
C ALA A 192 -11.11 9.55 -15.23
N GLY A 193 -10.55 9.34 -16.42
CA GLY A 193 -10.29 10.39 -17.41
C GLY A 193 -9.01 11.19 -17.19
N VAL A 194 -8.28 10.97 -16.12
CA VAL A 194 -6.99 11.61 -15.84
C VAL A 194 -5.86 10.74 -16.39
N PRO A 195 -5.05 11.22 -17.35
CA PRO A 195 -3.95 10.46 -17.92
C PRO A 195 -2.91 10.03 -16.88
N SER A 196 -2.41 8.80 -17.02
CA SER A 196 -1.32 8.29 -16.21
C SER A 196 0.03 8.74 -16.77
N ASP A 197 0.82 9.49 -16.01
CA ASP A 197 2.17 9.92 -16.39
C ASP A 197 3.22 8.84 -16.13
N THR A 198 2.90 7.87 -15.26
CA THR A 198 3.70 6.69 -14.99
C THR A 198 2.78 5.48 -14.79
N TYR A 199 3.33 4.29 -14.94
CA TYR A 199 2.56 3.06 -14.74
C TYR A 199 2.06 2.87 -13.30
N HIS A 200 2.53 3.65 -12.33
CA HIS A 200 2.14 3.54 -10.92
C HIS A 200 0.87 4.33 -10.56
N ARG A 201 0.38 5.22 -11.43
CA ARG A 201 -0.71 6.15 -11.07
C ARG A 201 -2.00 5.48 -10.63
N TRP A 202 -2.30 4.32 -11.13
CA TRP A 202 -3.49 3.57 -10.73
C TRP A 202 -3.40 2.98 -9.30
N MET A 203 -2.20 2.98 -8.71
CA MET A 203 -1.94 2.50 -7.36
C MET A 203 -1.43 3.61 -6.40
N GLU A 204 -1.58 4.88 -6.75
CA GLU A 204 -1.08 5.99 -5.93
C GLU A 204 -1.69 5.98 -4.52
N ILE A 205 -2.93 5.52 -4.37
CA ILE A 205 -3.66 5.44 -3.09
C ILE A 205 -2.96 4.59 -2.02
N VAL A 206 -2.12 3.62 -2.39
CA VAL A 206 -1.40 2.78 -1.43
C VAL A 206 -0.05 3.35 -1.00
N THR A 207 0.42 4.39 -1.67
CA THR A 207 1.78 4.92 -1.47
C THR A 207 2.02 5.53 -0.07
N PRO A 208 1.07 6.21 0.59
CA PRO A 208 1.30 6.73 1.93
C PRO A 208 1.50 5.62 2.96
N PHE A 209 0.75 4.51 2.87
CA PHE A 209 0.90 3.35 3.75
C PHE A 209 2.27 2.69 3.57
N THR A 210 2.70 2.55 2.31
CA THR A 210 4.04 2.03 1.98
C THR A 210 5.17 2.92 2.50
N LEU A 211 5.03 4.25 2.35
CA LEU A 211 6.02 5.20 2.87
C LEU A 211 6.11 5.16 4.39
N ALA A 212 4.98 5.11 5.06
CA ALA A 212 4.93 5.00 6.52
C ALA A 212 5.45 3.65 7.02
N GLY A 213 5.37 2.59 6.21
CA GLY A 213 5.79 1.25 6.60
C GLY A 213 4.85 0.60 7.60
N LEU A 214 3.57 0.94 7.54
CA LEU A 214 2.56 0.44 8.48
C LEU A 214 2.21 -1.02 8.21
N PRO A 215 1.92 -1.81 9.26
CA PRO A 215 1.27 -3.09 9.10
C PRO A 215 -0.10 -2.88 8.45
N THR A 216 -0.31 -3.50 7.29
CA THR A 216 -1.51 -3.29 6.47
C THR A 216 -2.04 -4.61 5.97
N LEU A 217 -3.32 -4.86 6.18
CA LEU A 217 -4.05 -6.01 5.67
C LEU A 217 -5.03 -5.54 4.58
N ASN A 218 -5.02 -6.23 3.44
CA ASN A 218 -6.05 -6.04 2.44
C ASN A 218 -7.23 -6.98 2.71
N VAL A 219 -8.40 -6.41 2.93
CA VAL A 219 -9.66 -7.14 3.14
C VAL A 219 -10.63 -6.88 2.00
N ARG A 220 -11.47 -7.86 1.68
CA ARG A 220 -12.45 -7.73 0.60
C ARG A 220 -13.54 -6.70 0.98
N ALA A 221 -13.78 -5.71 0.11
CA ALA A 221 -14.87 -4.77 0.21
C ALA A 221 -16.16 -5.31 -0.43
N GLY A 222 -16.04 -6.00 -1.57
CA GLY A 222 -17.17 -6.50 -2.34
C GLY A 222 -16.84 -6.57 -3.83
N PHE A 223 -17.89 -6.49 -4.65
CA PHE A 223 -17.82 -6.54 -6.11
C PHE A 223 -18.50 -5.30 -6.69
N GLY A 224 -17.85 -4.68 -7.69
CA GLY A 224 -18.44 -3.61 -8.47
C GLY A 224 -19.56 -4.10 -9.40
N GLU A 225 -20.18 -3.17 -10.13
CA GLU A 225 -21.29 -3.47 -11.06
C GLU A 225 -20.93 -4.49 -12.15
N ALA A 226 -19.67 -4.49 -12.60
CA ALA A 226 -19.16 -5.46 -13.57
C ALA A 226 -18.80 -6.83 -12.95
N GLY A 227 -19.08 -7.05 -11.66
CA GLY A 227 -18.72 -8.28 -10.96
C GLY A 227 -17.22 -8.40 -10.61
N LEU A 228 -16.45 -7.33 -10.74
CA LEU A 228 -15.03 -7.29 -10.43
C LEU A 228 -14.81 -6.93 -8.95
N PRO A 229 -13.87 -7.59 -8.26
CA PRO A 229 -13.64 -7.38 -6.84
C PRO A 229 -12.93 -6.06 -6.53
N MET A 230 -13.16 -5.53 -5.33
CA MET A 230 -12.42 -4.43 -4.74
C MET A 230 -12.09 -4.76 -3.27
N GLY A 231 -10.95 -4.26 -2.82
CA GLY A 231 -10.49 -4.40 -1.44
C GLY A 231 -10.43 -3.07 -0.69
N LEU A 232 -10.33 -3.19 0.63
CA LEU A 232 -9.95 -2.12 1.53
C LEU A 232 -8.61 -2.46 2.19
N GLN A 233 -7.73 -1.50 2.27
CA GLN A 233 -6.51 -1.61 3.07
C GLN A 233 -6.80 -1.12 4.49
N LEU A 234 -6.67 -2.04 5.44
CA LEU A 234 -6.79 -1.80 6.88
C LEU A 234 -5.39 -1.69 7.45
N ALA A 235 -5.03 -0.51 7.94
CA ALA A 235 -3.72 -0.27 8.51
C ALA A 235 -3.82 0.06 10.00
N GLY A 236 -2.88 -0.49 10.79
CA GLY A 236 -2.76 -0.26 12.21
C GLY A 236 -1.41 0.37 12.60
N PRO A 237 -1.23 0.74 13.87
CA PRO A 237 0.05 1.20 14.40
C PRO A 237 1.08 0.06 14.41
N ILE A 238 2.37 0.42 14.52
CA ILE A 238 3.51 -0.49 14.69
C ILE A 238 3.63 -0.87 16.17
#